data_d6fed685158090d25ab0874841cc1086
#
_entry.id   d6fed685158090d25ab0874841cc1086
#
_cell.length_a   1.000
_cell.length_b   1.000
_cell.length_c   1.000
_cell.angle_alpha   90.00
_cell.angle_beta   90.00
_cell.angle_gamma   90.00
#
_symmetry.space_group_name_H-M   'P 1'
#
loop_
_entity.id
_entity.type
_entity.pdbx_description
1 polymer ?
#
loop_
_entity_poly.entity_id
_entity_poly.type
_entity_poly.pdbx_seq_one_letter_code
_entity_poly.pdbx_strand_id
1 'polypeptide(L)'
;MDKSKIQNPKSKIDNPVVFVGAGPGDPELITVKGQKALQESDLVIYAGSLVPKALLKWTKPGTKTISSASMHLDEIVKEMEAAYAEGKRVVRLHTGDPSLYGAIFEQMTALQERSIPYTVIPGVTAAFAAAAAMGIEYTLPEISQTLILTRMAGRTPVPQLENLASLAQHQTSMVIYLSISLVDEAAKILIDSYGADAACAVAYCVSQPDERIIFARLKDLAQTVKDEKITRTALIVVGKVLDIDHARLKHRSKLYQKGFEHGYRK
;
A
#
# COMPACT_ATOMS: atom_id res chain seq x y z
N MET A 1 -28.53 12.55 -1.80
CA MET A 1 -28.10 11.17 -2.11
C MET A 1 -28.11 10.37 -0.83
N ASP A 2 -28.98 9.39 -0.73
CA ASP A 2 -29.13 8.53 0.45
C ASP A 2 -27.93 7.58 0.56
N LYS A 3 -27.05 7.85 1.52
CA LYS A 3 -25.83 7.07 1.80
C LYS A 3 -26.10 5.74 2.50
N SER A 4 -27.36 5.39 2.77
CA SER A 4 -27.71 4.17 3.51
C SER A 4 -27.66 2.88 2.69
N LYS A 5 -27.30 2.93 1.41
CA LYS A 5 -27.30 1.77 0.50
C LYS A 5 -25.95 1.41 -0.10
N ILE A 6 -24.83 1.71 0.58
CA ILE A 6 -23.60 0.98 0.28
C ILE A 6 -23.70 -0.37 1.00
N GLN A 7 -24.66 -1.17 0.60
CA GLN A 7 -24.66 -2.59 0.92
C GLN A 7 -23.73 -3.26 -0.09
N ASN A 8 -22.64 -3.80 0.43
CA ASN A 8 -21.92 -4.86 -0.27
C ASN A 8 -22.98 -5.96 -0.51
N PRO A 9 -23.50 -6.14 -1.73
CA PRO A 9 -24.64 -7.04 -1.94
C PRO A 9 -24.17 -8.46 -1.62
N LYS A 10 -24.64 -9.02 -0.51
CA LYS A 10 -24.51 -10.45 -0.19
C LYS A 10 -25.39 -11.34 -1.07
N SER A 11 -26.01 -10.81 -2.12
CA SER A 11 -26.71 -11.62 -3.13
C SER A 11 -25.66 -12.35 -3.96
N LYS A 12 -25.94 -13.59 -4.33
CA LYS A 12 -25.21 -14.35 -5.36
C LYS A 12 -25.21 -13.55 -6.67
N ILE A 13 -24.26 -12.63 -6.78
CA ILE A 13 -24.02 -11.89 -8.02
C ILE A 13 -23.16 -12.84 -8.85
N ASP A 14 -23.70 -13.32 -9.94
CA ASP A 14 -22.98 -14.19 -10.85
C ASP A 14 -21.76 -13.44 -11.41
N ASN A 15 -20.56 -13.93 -11.09
CA ASN A 15 -19.26 -13.49 -11.60
C ASN A 15 -18.95 -11.96 -11.52
N PRO A 16 -18.92 -11.30 -10.35
CA PRO A 16 -18.50 -9.91 -10.27
C PRO A 16 -17.04 -9.73 -10.73
N VAL A 17 -16.70 -8.55 -11.26
CA VAL A 17 -15.29 -8.14 -11.42
C VAL A 17 -14.65 -8.02 -10.04
N VAL A 18 -13.54 -8.72 -9.81
CA VAL A 18 -12.88 -8.75 -8.49
C VAL A 18 -11.63 -7.92 -8.51
N PHE A 19 -11.63 -6.80 -7.77
CA PHE A 19 -10.40 -6.03 -7.49
C PHE A 19 -9.63 -6.74 -6.39
N VAL A 20 -8.38 -7.10 -6.64
CA VAL A 20 -7.55 -7.89 -5.72
C VAL A 20 -6.27 -7.13 -5.39
N GLY A 21 -5.96 -7.01 -4.09
CA GLY A 21 -4.65 -6.57 -3.62
C GLY A 21 -3.63 -7.70 -3.78
N ALA A 22 -2.61 -7.45 -4.57
CA ALA A 22 -1.53 -8.39 -4.84
C ALA A 22 -0.53 -8.54 -3.68
N GLY A 23 -0.62 -7.67 -2.68
CA GLY A 23 0.43 -7.54 -1.68
C GLY A 23 1.63 -6.70 -2.17
N PRO A 24 2.68 -6.58 -1.35
CA PRO A 24 3.81 -5.68 -1.60
C PRO A 24 4.80 -6.21 -2.64
N GLY A 25 4.77 -7.51 -2.94
CA GLY A 25 5.68 -8.10 -3.94
C GLY A 25 5.87 -9.60 -3.83
N ASP A 26 6.07 -10.10 -2.61
CA ASP A 26 6.12 -11.55 -2.34
C ASP A 26 4.75 -12.17 -2.65
N PRO A 27 4.69 -13.17 -3.55
CA PRO A 27 3.44 -13.87 -3.85
C PRO A 27 2.76 -14.55 -2.64
N GLU A 28 3.48 -14.83 -1.58
CA GLU A 28 2.92 -15.44 -0.37
C GLU A 28 2.26 -14.41 0.57
N LEU A 29 2.48 -13.11 0.31
CA LEU A 29 1.81 -12.01 1.01
C LEU A 29 0.48 -11.59 0.37
N ILE A 30 0.02 -12.31 -0.64
CA ILE A 30 -1.36 -12.20 -1.11
C ILE A 30 -2.31 -12.81 -0.07
N THR A 31 -3.50 -12.24 0.09
CA THR A 31 -4.50 -12.87 0.95
C THR A 31 -4.99 -14.20 0.36
N VAL A 32 -5.35 -15.16 1.19
CA VAL A 32 -5.94 -16.44 0.74
C VAL A 32 -7.15 -16.23 -0.17
N LYS A 33 -7.95 -15.19 0.10
CA LYS A 33 -9.11 -14.84 -0.74
C LYS A 33 -8.66 -14.30 -2.10
N GLY A 34 -7.60 -13.49 -2.14
CA GLY A 34 -7.02 -13.00 -3.39
C GLY A 34 -6.41 -14.12 -4.23
N GLN A 35 -5.67 -15.03 -3.61
CA GLN A 35 -5.13 -16.22 -4.26
C GLN A 35 -6.23 -17.07 -4.91
N LYS A 36 -7.31 -17.37 -4.16
CA LYS A 36 -8.45 -18.12 -4.70
C LYS A 36 -9.10 -17.41 -5.89
N ALA A 37 -9.26 -16.09 -5.83
CA ALA A 37 -9.79 -15.32 -6.95
C ALA A 37 -8.90 -15.44 -8.21
N LEU A 38 -7.58 -15.45 -8.06
CA LEU A 38 -6.65 -15.68 -9.18
C LEU A 38 -6.77 -17.10 -9.73
N GLN A 39 -6.83 -18.11 -8.85
CA GLN A 39 -6.97 -19.52 -9.25
C GLN A 39 -8.25 -19.81 -10.04
N GLU A 40 -9.30 -19.04 -9.78
CA GLU A 40 -10.60 -19.22 -10.46
C GLU A 40 -10.77 -18.30 -11.68
N SER A 41 -9.87 -17.34 -11.90
CA SER A 41 -10.01 -16.32 -12.94
C SER A 41 -9.81 -16.88 -14.36
N ASP A 42 -10.55 -16.29 -15.32
CA ASP A 42 -10.39 -16.51 -16.76
C ASP A 42 -9.62 -15.35 -17.41
N LEU A 43 -9.71 -14.15 -16.81
CA LEU A 43 -8.97 -12.95 -17.19
C LEU A 43 -8.38 -12.29 -15.96
N VAL A 44 -7.09 -11.98 -16.00
CA VAL A 44 -6.41 -11.11 -15.02
C VAL A 44 -5.84 -9.89 -15.73
N ILE A 45 -6.31 -8.69 -15.35
CA ILE A 45 -5.72 -7.43 -15.75
C ILE A 45 -4.90 -6.89 -14.58
N TYR A 46 -3.58 -6.75 -14.72
CA TYR A 46 -2.70 -6.39 -13.62
C TYR A 46 -1.93 -5.09 -13.86
N ALA A 47 -1.63 -4.34 -12.79
CA ALA A 47 -0.84 -3.11 -12.84
C ALA A 47 0.64 -3.45 -13.07
N GLY A 48 1.00 -3.76 -14.32
CA GLY A 48 2.28 -4.39 -14.69
C GLY A 48 3.53 -3.55 -14.43
N SER A 49 3.39 -2.26 -14.09
CA SER A 49 4.50 -1.41 -13.66
C SER A 49 4.92 -1.66 -12.21
N LEU A 50 4.05 -2.26 -11.38
CA LEU A 50 4.24 -2.41 -9.93
C LEU A 50 3.96 -3.83 -9.42
N VAL A 51 3.11 -4.61 -10.10
CA VAL A 51 2.79 -5.99 -9.71
C VAL A 51 3.81 -6.93 -10.35
N PRO A 52 4.63 -7.64 -9.55
CA PRO A 52 5.57 -8.62 -10.08
C PRO A 52 4.86 -9.77 -10.81
N LYS A 53 5.41 -10.19 -11.94
CA LYS A 53 4.85 -11.32 -12.72
C LYS A 53 4.78 -12.62 -11.90
N ALA A 54 5.61 -12.77 -10.87
CA ALA A 54 5.59 -13.92 -9.98
C ALA A 54 4.21 -14.16 -9.33
N LEU A 55 3.38 -13.10 -9.16
CA LEU A 55 2.01 -13.21 -8.65
C LEU A 55 1.11 -14.03 -9.59
N LEU A 56 1.42 -14.04 -10.88
CA LEU A 56 0.63 -14.77 -11.89
C LEU A 56 0.78 -16.29 -11.76
N LYS A 57 1.72 -16.78 -10.93
CA LYS A 57 1.84 -18.21 -10.61
C LYS A 57 0.56 -18.81 -10.00
N TRP A 58 -0.26 -17.95 -9.39
CA TRP A 58 -1.52 -18.36 -8.78
C TRP A 58 -2.69 -18.48 -9.75
N THR A 59 -2.53 -18.10 -11.01
CA THR A 59 -3.59 -18.27 -12.02
C THR A 59 -3.66 -19.74 -12.48
N LYS A 60 -4.85 -20.19 -12.85
CA LYS A 60 -5.01 -21.51 -13.48
C LYS A 60 -4.45 -21.54 -14.91
N PRO A 61 -4.10 -22.72 -15.44
CA PRO A 61 -3.74 -22.86 -16.84
C PRO A 61 -4.83 -22.30 -17.77
N GLY A 62 -4.42 -21.55 -18.81
CA GLY A 62 -5.33 -20.94 -19.77
C GLY A 62 -5.92 -19.58 -19.35
N THR A 63 -5.63 -19.07 -18.15
CA THR A 63 -6.02 -17.70 -17.78
C THR A 63 -5.35 -16.68 -18.69
N LYS A 64 -6.15 -15.82 -19.36
CA LYS A 64 -5.63 -14.67 -20.11
C LYS A 64 -5.10 -13.62 -19.14
N THR A 65 -3.88 -13.15 -19.34
CA THR A 65 -3.26 -12.09 -18.49
C THR A 65 -2.92 -10.88 -19.34
N ILE A 66 -3.32 -9.69 -18.88
CA ILE A 66 -3.09 -8.42 -19.58
C ILE A 66 -2.40 -7.45 -18.62
N SER A 67 -1.25 -6.90 -19.03
CA SER A 67 -0.62 -5.78 -18.32
C SER A 67 -1.31 -4.47 -18.69
N SER A 68 -1.78 -3.73 -17.70
CA SER A 68 -2.37 -2.41 -17.92
C SER A 68 -1.36 -1.26 -17.88
N ALA A 69 -0.06 -1.53 -17.92
CA ALA A 69 0.98 -0.51 -17.79
C ALA A 69 0.96 0.56 -18.89
N SER A 70 0.45 0.21 -20.08
CA SER A 70 0.30 1.11 -21.23
C SER A 70 -1.15 1.47 -21.56
N MET A 71 -2.10 1.04 -20.75
CA MET A 71 -3.54 1.22 -21.01
C MET A 71 -4.07 2.44 -20.24
N HIS A 72 -5.00 3.16 -20.85
CA HIS A 72 -5.81 4.16 -20.18
C HIS A 72 -7.12 3.55 -19.61
N LEU A 73 -7.89 4.33 -18.85
CA LEU A 73 -9.06 3.87 -18.11
C LEU A 73 -10.07 3.14 -19.00
N ASP A 74 -10.44 3.76 -20.13
CA ASP A 74 -11.48 3.20 -21.03
C ASP A 74 -11.07 1.86 -21.63
N GLU A 75 -9.80 1.67 -21.94
CA GLU A 75 -9.27 0.39 -22.46
C GLU A 75 -9.36 -0.70 -21.38
N ILE A 76 -8.99 -0.37 -20.13
CA ILE A 76 -9.09 -1.30 -19.00
C ILE A 76 -10.54 -1.71 -18.77
N VAL A 77 -11.45 -0.72 -18.74
CA VAL A 77 -12.88 -0.96 -18.51
C VAL A 77 -13.46 -1.79 -19.65
N LYS A 78 -13.13 -1.50 -20.91
CA LYS A 78 -13.57 -2.25 -22.08
C LYS A 78 -13.16 -3.73 -22.04
N GLU A 79 -11.92 -4.03 -21.63
CA GLU A 79 -11.46 -5.43 -21.47
C GLU A 79 -12.24 -6.15 -20.36
N MET A 80 -12.52 -5.46 -19.24
CA MET A 80 -13.32 -6.02 -18.15
C MET A 80 -14.77 -6.28 -18.59
N GLU A 81 -15.38 -5.31 -19.27
CA GLU A 81 -16.76 -5.38 -19.80
C GLU A 81 -16.92 -6.52 -20.81
N ALA A 82 -16.02 -6.62 -21.80
CA ALA A 82 -16.05 -7.67 -22.81
C ALA A 82 -15.96 -9.08 -22.18
N ALA A 83 -15.02 -9.25 -21.24
CA ALA A 83 -14.87 -10.53 -20.57
C ALA A 83 -16.08 -10.87 -19.66
N TYR A 84 -16.63 -9.86 -18.97
CA TYR A 84 -17.84 -10.03 -18.17
C TYR A 84 -19.05 -10.45 -19.02
N ALA A 85 -19.24 -9.81 -20.18
CA ALA A 85 -20.32 -10.16 -21.13
C ALA A 85 -20.21 -11.60 -21.66
N GLU A 86 -18.99 -12.14 -21.74
CA GLU A 86 -18.73 -13.55 -22.09
C GLU A 86 -18.92 -14.52 -20.88
N GLY A 87 -19.35 -14.03 -19.72
CA GLY A 87 -19.52 -14.83 -18.49
C GLY A 87 -18.22 -15.24 -17.83
N LYS A 88 -17.09 -14.61 -18.20
CA LYS A 88 -15.77 -14.89 -17.64
C LYS A 88 -15.60 -14.31 -16.23
N ARG A 89 -14.81 -14.99 -15.41
CA ARG A 89 -14.35 -14.48 -14.10
C ARG A 89 -13.17 -13.53 -14.29
N VAL A 90 -13.38 -12.25 -13.98
CA VAL A 90 -12.42 -11.18 -14.19
C VAL A 90 -11.79 -10.76 -12.87
N VAL A 91 -10.45 -10.73 -12.82
CA VAL A 91 -9.68 -10.17 -11.73
C VAL A 91 -8.93 -8.92 -12.21
N ARG A 92 -9.10 -7.81 -11.47
CA ARG A 92 -8.27 -6.61 -11.59
C ARG A 92 -7.27 -6.60 -10.45
N LEU A 93 -5.99 -6.89 -10.74
CA LEU A 93 -4.93 -7.08 -9.77
C LEU A 93 -4.12 -5.80 -9.58
N HIS A 94 -4.12 -5.27 -8.36
CA HIS A 94 -3.42 -4.05 -7.94
C HIS A 94 -2.26 -4.36 -7.00
N THR A 95 -1.19 -3.57 -7.04
CA THR A 95 -0.10 -3.67 -6.06
C THR A 95 -0.58 -3.28 -4.66
N GLY A 96 0.01 -3.88 -3.63
CA GLY A 96 -0.33 -3.58 -2.25
C GLY A 96 -1.81 -3.85 -1.94
N ASP A 97 -2.48 -2.82 -1.45
CA ASP A 97 -3.92 -2.76 -1.22
C ASP A 97 -4.59 -1.84 -2.26
N PRO A 98 -5.69 -2.26 -2.90
CA PRO A 98 -6.35 -1.46 -3.93
C PRO A 98 -6.87 -0.10 -3.43
N SER A 99 -7.18 0.02 -2.15
CA SER A 99 -7.74 1.24 -1.56
C SER A 99 -6.69 2.34 -1.32
N LEU A 100 -5.39 1.99 -1.38
CA LEU A 100 -4.30 2.93 -1.17
C LEU A 100 -3.57 3.24 -2.49
N TYR A 101 -3.84 4.40 -3.07
CA TYR A 101 -3.28 4.87 -4.35
C TYR A 101 -3.54 3.95 -5.55
N GLY A 102 -4.54 3.07 -5.46
CA GLY A 102 -4.88 2.09 -6.50
C GLY A 102 -5.70 2.65 -7.66
N ALA A 103 -6.19 3.89 -7.59
CA ALA A 103 -7.07 4.51 -8.60
C ALA A 103 -8.25 3.60 -8.99
N ILE A 104 -8.82 2.89 -8.00
CA ILE A 104 -9.91 1.95 -8.26
C ILE A 104 -11.28 2.62 -8.32
N PHE A 105 -11.42 3.80 -7.71
CA PHE A 105 -12.73 4.45 -7.56
C PHE A 105 -13.32 4.78 -8.94
N GLU A 106 -12.53 5.34 -9.84
CA GLU A 106 -12.96 5.65 -11.21
C GLU A 106 -13.28 4.39 -12.03
N GLN A 107 -12.54 3.29 -11.83
CA GLN A 107 -12.83 2.00 -12.47
C GLN A 107 -14.14 1.41 -11.94
N MET A 108 -14.38 1.46 -10.63
CA MET A 108 -15.63 1.00 -10.01
C MET A 108 -16.83 1.83 -10.48
N THR A 109 -16.67 3.16 -10.60
CA THR A 109 -17.71 4.04 -11.13
C THR A 109 -18.07 3.66 -12.57
N ALA A 110 -17.07 3.48 -13.43
CA ALA A 110 -17.29 3.09 -14.82
C ALA A 110 -17.97 1.72 -14.98
N LEU A 111 -17.66 0.75 -14.10
CA LEU A 111 -18.35 -0.54 -14.06
C LEU A 111 -19.80 -0.38 -13.58
N GLN A 112 -20.05 0.45 -12.58
CA GLN A 112 -21.39 0.71 -12.05
C GLN A 112 -22.30 1.35 -13.10
N GLU A 113 -21.80 2.31 -13.88
CA GLU A 113 -22.52 2.92 -15.01
C GLU A 113 -22.96 1.89 -16.07
N ARG A 114 -22.19 0.80 -16.19
CA ARG A 114 -22.47 -0.34 -17.10
C ARG A 114 -23.27 -1.47 -16.44
N SER A 115 -23.73 -1.25 -15.21
CA SER A 115 -24.42 -2.29 -14.41
C SER A 115 -23.60 -3.57 -14.21
N ILE A 116 -22.27 -3.46 -14.22
CA ILE A 116 -21.35 -4.58 -13.98
C ILE A 116 -21.04 -4.63 -12.48
N PRO A 117 -21.37 -5.71 -11.77
CA PRO A 117 -21.09 -5.86 -10.36
C PRO A 117 -19.59 -6.04 -10.10
N TYR A 118 -19.12 -5.54 -8.96
CA TYR A 118 -17.74 -5.70 -8.54
C TYR A 118 -17.61 -5.97 -7.04
N THR A 119 -16.48 -6.52 -6.65
CA THR A 119 -16.05 -6.68 -5.24
C THR A 119 -14.61 -6.31 -5.07
N VAL A 120 -14.19 -5.97 -3.84
CA VAL A 120 -12.81 -5.64 -3.51
C VAL A 120 -12.30 -6.61 -2.46
N ILE A 121 -11.14 -7.19 -2.72
CA ILE A 121 -10.37 -8.03 -1.80
C ILE A 121 -9.14 -7.23 -1.37
N PRO A 122 -8.99 -6.94 -0.08
CA PRO A 122 -7.84 -6.17 0.42
C PRO A 122 -6.53 -6.92 0.22
N GLY A 123 -5.42 -6.17 0.31
CA GLY A 123 -4.07 -6.69 0.26
C GLY A 123 -3.17 -6.12 1.34
N VAL A 124 -1.98 -6.68 1.49
CA VAL A 124 -0.96 -6.14 2.39
C VAL A 124 -0.27 -4.97 1.71
N THR A 125 -0.37 -3.78 2.30
CA THR A 125 0.31 -2.59 1.76
C THR A 125 1.81 -2.61 2.07
N ALA A 126 2.62 -2.01 1.20
CA ALA A 126 4.08 -1.95 1.34
C ALA A 126 4.55 -1.30 2.67
N ALA A 127 3.75 -0.38 3.26
CA ALA A 127 4.08 0.20 4.57
C ALA A 127 4.21 -0.85 5.66
N PHE A 128 3.28 -1.81 5.72
CA PHE A 128 3.32 -2.85 6.75
C PHE A 128 4.36 -3.93 6.45
N ALA A 129 4.62 -4.21 5.18
CA ALA A 129 5.75 -5.06 4.82
C ALA A 129 7.10 -4.40 5.19
N ALA A 130 7.23 -3.08 5.01
CA ALA A 130 8.41 -2.33 5.46
C ALA A 130 8.60 -2.41 6.98
N ALA A 131 7.51 -2.26 7.77
CA ALA A 131 7.60 -2.43 9.22
C ALA A 131 8.07 -3.83 9.62
N ALA A 132 7.55 -4.86 8.96
CA ALA A 132 7.95 -6.25 9.19
C ALA A 132 9.44 -6.47 8.85
N ALA A 133 9.91 -5.96 7.70
CA ALA A 133 11.31 -6.06 7.28
C ALA A 133 12.26 -5.29 8.24
N MET A 134 11.81 -4.17 8.82
CA MET A 134 12.55 -3.39 9.81
C MET A 134 12.43 -3.96 11.23
N GLY A 135 11.49 -4.86 11.50
CA GLY A 135 11.20 -5.38 12.84
C GLY A 135 10.62 -4.32 13.79
N ILE A 136 9.84 -3.35 13.30
CA ILE A 136 9.32 -2.23 14.11
C ILE A 136 7.81 -2.27 14.23
N GLU A 137 7.31 -1.62 15.28
CA GLU A 137 5.91 -1.23 15.45
C GLU A 137 5.79 0.28 15.29
N TYR A 138 5.01 0.72 14.29
CA TYR A 138 4.79 2.16 14.06
C TYR A 138 4.11 2.88 15.22
N THR A 139 3.32 2.15 15.99
CA THR A 139 2.47 2.70 17.07
C THR A 139 2.97 2.32 18.46
N LEU A 140 4.30 2.39 18.65
CA LEU A 140 4.93 2.07 19.92
C LEU A 140 4.44 3.01 21.05
N PRO A 141 3.95 2.48 22.19
CA PRO A 141 3.45 3.27 23.30
C PRO A 141 4.44 4.32 23.77
N GLU A 142 3.92 5.51 24.11
CA GLU A 142 4.68 6.69 24.59
C GLU A 142 5.63 7.33 23.55
N ILE A 143 5.86 6.70 22.39
CA ILE A 143 6.73 7.19 21.32
C ILE A 143 5.89 7.77 20.17
N SER A 144 4.97 6.96 19.62
CA SER A 144 4.00 7.37 18.59
C SER A 144 2.79 6.45 18.64
N GLN A 145 1.59 7.02 18.59
CA GLN A 145 0.34 6.26 18.53
C GLN A 145 -0.43 6.51 17.23
N THR A 146 0.23 7.18 16.28
CA THR A 146 -0.35 7.55 14.99
C THR A 146 0.60 7.17 13.86
N LEU A 147 0.05 6.58 12.82
CA LEU A 147 0.74 6.33 11.55
C LEU A 147 0.08 7.15 10.44
N ILE A 148 0.84 8.00 9.78
CA ILE A 148 0.41 8.73 8.59
C ILE A 148 0.95 8.03 7.34
N LEU A 149 0.05 7.61 6.46
CA LEU A 149 0.37 7.15 5.10
C LEU A 149 0.06 8.29 4.14
N THR A 150 1.07 8.79 3.45
CA THR A 150 0.93 9.97 2.58
C THR A 150 1.81 9.88 1.34
N ARG A 151 1.72 10.88 0.49
CA ARG A 151 2.62 11.16 -0.63
C ARG A 151 2.82 12.66 -0.80
N MET A 152 3.86 13.05 -1.50
CA MET A 152 4.02 14.44 -1.92
C MET A 152 3.18 14.75 -3.16
N ALA A 153 2.87 16.02 -3.35
CA ALA A 153 2.43 16.52 -4.65
C ALA A 153 3.57 16.31 -5.68
N GLY A 154 3.22 15.74 -6.80
CA GLY A 154 4.14 15.51 -7.91
C GLY A 154 3.41 15.77 -9.22
N ARG A 155 3.33 14.79 -10.12
CA ARG A 155 2.54 14.90 -11.35
C ARG A 155 1.05 15.12 -11.10
N THR A 156 0.56 14.67 -9.94
CA THR A 156 -0.82 14.91 -9.48
C THR A 156 -0.79 15.68 -8.17
N PRO A 157 -1.71 16.63 -7.96
CA PRO A 157 -1.76 17.43 -6.74
C PRO A 157 -2.16 16.60 -5.51
N VAL A 158 -1.92 17.15 -4.33
CA VAL A 158 -2.54 16.74 -3.05
C VAL A 158 -3.34 17.93 -2.51
N PRO A 159 -4.39 17.70 -1.70
CA PRO A 159 -5.09 18.78 -1.04
C PRO A 159 -4.13 19.66 -0.20
N GLN A 160 -4.39 20.97 -0.14
CA GLN A 160 -3.48 21.92 0.50
C GLN A 160 -3.19 21.57 1.97
N LEU A 161 -4.18 21.12 2.71
CA LEU A 161 -4.02 20.73 4.12
C LEU A 161 -3.33 19.37 4.31
N GLU A 162 -3.20 18.58 3.25
CA GLU A 162 -2.56 17.26 3.25
C GLU A 162 -1.14 17.31 2.67
N ASN A 163 -0.57 18.52 2.47
CA ASN A 163 0.81 18.64 2.02
C ASN A 163 1.78 18.09 3.08
N LEU A 164 2.94 17.63 2.63
CA LEU A 164 3.91 16.97 3.51
C LEU A 164 4.34 17.85 4.69
N ALA A 165 4.48 19.18 4.48
CA ALA A 165 4.90 20.10 5.54
C ALA A 165 3.84 20.20 6.66
N SER A 166 2.56 20.25 6.31
CA SER A 166 1.46 20.25 7.29
C SER A 166 1.41 18.94 8.09
N LEU A 167 1.52 17.81 7.40
CA LEU A 167 1.46 16.49 8.04
C LEU A 167 2.68 16.21 8.92
N ALA A 168 3.87 16.65 8.50
CA ALA A 168 5.12 16.46 9.23
C ALA A 168 5.14 17.20 10.60
N GLN A 169 4.36 18.26 10.77
CA GLN A 169 4.25 18.98 12.06
C GLN A 169 3.76 18.10 13.21
N HIS A 170 3.04 17.02 12.90
CA HIS A 170 2.57 16.08 13.93
C HIS A 170 3.68 15.21 14.51
N GLN A 171 4.86 15.12 13.87
CA GLN A 171 6.02 14.34 14.29
C GLN A 171 5.72 12.88 14.68
N THR A 172 4.70 12.29 14.05
CA THR A 172 4.26 10.90 14.24
C THR A 172 5.11 9.94 13.39
N SER A 173 4.86 8.65 13.48
CA SER A 173 5.34 7.71 12.45
C SER A 173 4.69 8.04 11.12
N MET A 174 5.50 8.15 10.06
CA MET A 174 5.01 8.50 8.73
C MET A 174 5.67 7.63 7.67
N VAL A 175 4.87 7.18 6.69
CA VAL A 175 5.33 6.47 5.50
C VAL A 175 4.91 7.22 4.25
N ILE A 176 5.88 7.61 3.44
CA ILE A 176 5.69 8.45 2.26
C ILE A 176 5.86 7.61 1.00
N TYR A 177 4.77 7.49 0.26
CA TYR A 177 4.66 6.75 -1.00
C TYR A 177 4.98 7.64 -2.19
N LEU A 178 5.33 7.03 -3.33
CA LEU A 178 5.41 7.67 -4.65
C LEU A 178 6.28 8.95 -4.72
N SER A 179 7.15 9.16 -3.75
CA SER A 179 7.85 10.44 -3.57
C SER A 179 9.38 10.34 -3.60
N ILE A 180 9.92 9.15 -3.89
CA ILE A 180 11.37 8.94 -3.86
C ILE A 180 12.12 9.80 -4.89
N SER A 181 11.49 10.11 -6.03
CA SER A 181 12.05 11.03 -7.03
C SER A 181 12.07 12.50 -6.58
N LEU A 182 11.39 12.84 -5.48
CA LEU A 182 11.33 14.15 -4.85
C LEU A 182 12.08 14.16 -3.52
N VAL A 183 13.03 13.25 -3.32
CA VAL A 183 13.71 13.03 -2.04
C VAL A 183 14.44 14.26 -1.51
N ASP A 184 15.01 15.09 -2.39
CA ASP A 184 15.69 16.33 -2.00
C ASP A 184 14.71 17.33 -1.34
N GLU A 185 13.50 17.45 -1.87
CA GLU A 185 12.45 18.30 -1.31
C GLU A 185 11.83 17.66 -0.06
N ALA A 186 11.57 16.35 -0.11
CA ALA A 186 11.06 15.61 1.04
C ALA A 186 11.98 15.75 2.25
N ALA A 187 13.30 15.58 2.06
CA ALA A 187 14.29 15.69 3.13
C ALA A 187 14.27 17.07 3.78
N LYS A 188 14.23 18.16 3.00
CA LYS A 188 14.15 19.54 3.52
C LYS A 188 12.92 19.74 4.40
N ILE A 189 11.73 19.36 3.88
CA ILE A 189 10.46 19.49 4.62
C ILE A 189 10.49 18.69 5.92
N LEU A 190 11.02 17.45 5.88
CA LEU A 190 11.06 16.59 7.05
C LEU A 190 12.08 17.09 8.08
N ILE A 191 13.22 17.64 7.66
CA ILE A 191 14.23 18.24 8.54
C ILE A 191 13.63 19.42 9.33
N ASP A 192 12.83 20.26 8.70
CA ASP A 192 12.20 21.42 9.34
C ASP A 192 11.27 21.00 10.49
N SER A 193 10.65 19.81 10.40
CA SER A 193 9.69 19.32 11.40
C SER A 193 10.30 18.34 12.40
N TYR A 194 11.07 17.36 11.93
CA TYR A 194 11.63 16.28 12.76
C TYR A 194 13.05 16.56 13.26
N GLY A 195 13.76 17.51 12.63
CA GLY A 195 15.19 17.80 12.87
C GLY A 195 16.13 16.99 11.96
N ALA A 196 17.31 17.55 11.71
CA ALA A 196 18.31 16.99 10.80
C ALA A 196 18.81 15.59 11.20
N ASP A 197 18.92 15.36 12.51
CA ASP A 197 19.39 14.09 13.07
C ASP A 197 18.28 13.06 13.35
N ALA A 198 17.03 13.35 12.96
CA ALA A 198 15.95 12.39 13.11
C ALA A 198 16.17 11.15 12.23
N ALA A 199 15.82 9.97 12.78
CA ALA A 199 15.94 8.71 12.07
C ALA A 199 14.93 8.61 10.92
N CYS A 200 15.40 8.09 9.81
CA CYS A 200 14.58 7.71 8.68
C CYS A 200 15.07 6.39 8.06
N ALA A 201 14.25 5.80 7.23
CA ALA A 201 14.61 4.63 6.44
C ALA A 201 14.07 4.75 5.02
N VAL A 202 14.81 4.19 4.08
CA VAL A 202 14.33 3.96 2.71
C VAL A 202 14.06 2.46 2.56
N ALA A 203 12.80 2.11 2.30
CA ALA A 203 12.39 0.73 2.09
C ALA A 203 12.17 0.50 0.59
N TYR A 204 13.18 -0.06 -0.08
CA TYR A 204 13.22 -0.30 -1.51
C TYR A 204 12.77 -1.72 -1.85
N CYS A 205 11.90 -1.87 -2.83
CA CYS A 205 11.38 -3.15 -3.35
C CYS A 205 10.96 -4.12 -2.24
N VAL A 206 10.25 -3.61 -1.23
CA VAL A 206 9.88 -4.38 -0.03
C VAL A 206 9.17 -5.67 -0.39
N SER A 207 9.59 -6.77 0.25
CA SER A 207 9.16 -8.16 0.03
C SER A 207 9.45 -8.73 -1.38
N GLN A 208 10.27 -8.05 -2.17
CA GLN A 208 10.72 -8.54 -3.47
C GLN A 208 12.18 -9.06 -3.36
N PRO A 209 12.68 -9.83 -4.35
CA PRO A 209 14.05 -10.37 -4.31
C PRO A 209 15.16 -9.31 -4.14
N ASP A 210 14.91 -8.09 -4.64
CA ASP A 210 15.85 -6.97 -4.55
C ASP A 210 15.57 -6.06 -3.34
N GLU A 211 14.86 -6.55 -2.32
CA GLU A 211 14.56 -5.79 -1.10
C GLU A 211 15.82 -5.22 -0.46
N ARG A 212 15.77 -3.92 -0.13
CA ARG A 212 16.78 -3.25 0.69
C ARG A 212 16.11 -2.30 1.66
N ILE A 213 16.50 -2.40 2.93
CA ILE A 213 16.13 -1.46 3.98
C ILE A 213 17.38 -0.67 4.36
N ILE A 214 17.35 0.64 4.14
CA ILE A 214 18.50 1.52 4.33
C ILE A 214 18.14 2.54 5.39
N PHE A 215 18.75 2.42 6.57
CA PHE A 215 18.59 3.39 7.65
C PHE A 215 19.53 4.58 7.45
N ALA A 216 19.04 5.78 7.72
CA ALA A 216 19.79 7.02 7.60
C ALA A 216 19.31 8.07 8.62
N ARG A 217 19.98 9.20 8.64
CA ARG A 217 19.47 10.43 9.25
C ARG A 217 18.86 11.32 8.16
N LEU A 218 17.89 12.13 8.51
CA LEU A 218 17.20 12.98 7.53
C LEU A 218 18.17 13.90 6.76
N LYS A 219 19.22 14.40 7.41
CA LYS A 219 20.28 15.21 6.77
C LYS A 219 20.99 14.46 5.64
N ASP A 220 21.10 13.13 5.73
CA ASP A 220 21.81 12.28 4.80
C ASP A 220 20.87 11.59 3.79
N LEU A 221 19.54 11.66 3.99
CA LEU A 221 18.53 10.91 3.24
C LEU A 221 18.68 11.08 1.72
N ALA A 222 18.76 12.32 1.25
CA ALA A 222 18.83 12.59 -0.19
C ALA A 222 20.12 12.05 -0.82
N GLN A 223 21.26 12.17 -0.13
CA GLN A 223 22.53 11.63 -0.59
C GLN A 223 22.51 10.09 -0.59
N THR A 224 22.00 9.48 0.47
CA THR A 224 21.83 8.03 0.58
C THR A 224 21.03 7.47 -0.57
N VAL A 225 19.90 8.08 -0.92
CA VAL A 225 19.07 7.63 -2.05
C VAL A 225 19.81 7.70 -3.40
N LYS A 226 20.64 8.75 -3.59
CA LYS A 226 21.45 8.93 -4.81
C LYS A 226 22.58 7.90 -4.89
N ASP A 227 23.29 7.65 -3.80
CA ASP A 227 24.38 6.68 -3.73
C ASP A 227 23.89 5.26 -3.99
N GLU A 228 22.70 4.93 -3.46
CA GLU A 228 22.02 3.67 -3.66
C GLU A 228 21.32 3.54 -5.02
N LYS A 229 21.34 4.61 -5.83
CA LYS A 229 20.73 4.68 -7.17
C LYS A 229 19.24 4.32 -7.19
N ILE A 230 18.51 4.68 -6.13
CA ILE A 230 17.09 4.40 -5.99
C ILE A 230 16.30 5.52 -6.64
N THR A 231 15.52 5.19 -7.68
CA THR A 231 14.72 6.18 -8.43
C THR A 231 13.21 5.90 -8.40
N ARG A 232 12.80 4.71 -7.97
CA ARG A 232 11.39 4.25 -7.93
C ARG A 232 11.22 3.11 -6.95
N THR A 233 9.97 2.69 -6.72
CA THR A 233 9.57 1.49 -5.94
C THR A 233 10.17 1.50 -4.53
N ALA A 234 10.16 2.68 -3.90
CA ALA A 234 10.67 2.86 -2.55
C ALA A 234 9.71 3.72 -1.73
N LEU A 235 9.67 3.43 -0.42
CA LEU A 235 9.02 4.23 0.60
C LEU A 235 10.08 5.00 1.39
N ILE A 236 9.73 6.22 1.83
CA ILE A 236 10.47 6.94 2.85
C ILE A 236 9.70 6.75 4.15
N VAL A 237 10.37 6.27 5.19
CA VAL A 237 9.81 6.09 6.53
C VAL A 237 10.52 7.03 7.48
N VAL A 238 9.77 7.77 8.28
CA VAL A 238 10.31 8.67 9.30
C VAL A 238 9.54 8.53 10.60
N GLY A 239 10.21 8.68 11.72
CA GLY A 239 9.59 8.67 13.03
C GLY A 239 10.53 8.18 14.14
N LYS A 240 10.24 8.59 15.35
CA LYS A 240 11.04 8.26 16.55
C LYS A 240 11.12 6.74 16.80
N VAL A 241 10.19 5.97 16.28
CA VAL A 241 10.17 4.49 16.40
C VAL A 241 11.39 3.83 15.74
N LEU A 242 12.03 4.52 14.77
CA LEU A 242 13.23 4.03 14.07
C LEU A 242 14.52 4.17 14.92
N ASP A 243 14.51 4.97 15.99
CA ASP A 243 15.64 5.15 16.91
C ASP A 243 15.57 4.25 18.16
N ILE A 244 14.58 3.37 18.24
CA ILE A 244 14.37 2.55 19.43
C ILE A 244 15.26 1.31 19.38
N ASP A 245 16.11 1.17 20.39
CA ASP A 245 16.88 -0.04 20.65
C ASP A 245 15.98 -1.10 21.31
N HIS A 246 15.70 -2.18 20.60
CA HIS A 246 14.90 -3.29 21.10
C HIS A 246 15.46 -3.90 22.41
N ALA A 247 16.77 -3.93 22.55
CA ALA A 247 17.42 -4.46 23.76
C ALA A 247 17.25 -3.54 24.99
N ARG A 248 16.89 -2.29 24.78
CA ARG A 248 16.78 -1.25 25.83
C ARG A 248 15.38 -0.64 25.88
N LEU A 249 14.35 -1.37 25.44
CA LEU A 249 12.98 -0.88 25.42
C LEU A 249 12.51 -0.48 26.83
N LYS A 250 12.37 0.82 27.05
CA LYS A 250 11.85 1.41 28.30
C LYS A 250 10.32 1.56 28.27
N HIS A 251 9.76 1.71 27.07
CA HIS A 251 8.33 1.95 26.84
C HIS A 251 7.61 0.63 26.69
N ARG A 252 6.67 0.35 27.59
CA ARG A 252 5.90 -0.91 27.59
C ARG A 252 4.42 -0.60 27.55
N SER A 253 3.70 -1.35 26.74
CA SER A 253 2.24 -1.30 26.74
C SER A 253 1.71 -1.66 28.13
N LYS A 254 0.86 -0.81 28.68
CA LYS A 254 0.13 -1.11 29.93
C LYS A 254 -0.72 -2.39 29.81
N LEU A 255 -1.12 -2.74 28.59
CA LEU A 255 -1.93 -3.92 28.29
C LEU A 255 -1.32 -5.22 28.83
N TYR A 256 0.02 -5.34 28.89
CA TYR A 256 0.73 -6.52 29.38
C TYR A 256 1.20 -6.40 30.82
N GLN A 257 0.95 -5.29 31.48
CA GLN A 257 1.35 -5.11 32.89
C GLN A 257 0.53 -6.02 33.82
N LYS A 258 1.21 -6.58 34.84
CA LYS A 258 0.54 -7.34 35.90
C LYS A 258 -0.42 -6.39 36.64
N GLY A 259 -1.69 -6.73 36.70
CA GLY A 259 -2.72 -5.88 37.33
C GLY A 259 -3.44 -4.92 36.37
N PHE A 260 -3.12 -4.94 35.08
CA PHE A 260 -3.97 -4.24 34.08
C PHE A 260 -5.22 -5.09 33.81
N GLU A 261 -6.36 -4.58 34.25
CA GLU A 261 -7.66 -5.25 34.06
C GLU A 261 -8.26 -4.93 32.69
N HIS A 262 -8.81 -5.91 32.03
CA HIS A 262 -9.58 -5.77 30.80
C HIS A 262 -10.59 -6.91 30.66
N GLY A 263 -11.46 -6.90 29.66
CA GLY A 263 -12.58 -7.82 29.50
C GLY A 263 -12.28 -9.33 29.62
N TYR A 264 -11.02 -9.73 29.46
CA TYR A 264 -10.55 -11.13 29.52
C TYR A 264 -9.58 -11.40 30.68
N ARG A 265 -9.14 -10.38 31.40
CA ARG A 265 -8.21 -10.49 32.54
C ARG A 265 -8.63 -9.58 33.66
N LYS A 266 -8.99 -10.19 34.80
CA LYS A 266 -9.33 -9.54 36.07
C LYS A 266 -8.13 -9.46 36.97
#